data_d6450d905bdb3923a442025ae881ecbb
#
_entry.id   d6450d905bdb3923a442025ae881ecbb
#
_cell.length_a   1.000
_cell.length_b   1.000
_cell.length_c   1.000
_cell.angle_alpha   90.00
_cell.angle_beta   90.00
_cell.angle_gamma   90.00
#
_symmetry.space_group_name_H-M   'P 1'
#
loop_
_entity.id
_entity.type
_entity.pdbx_description
1 polymer ?
#
loop_
_entity_poly.entity_id
_entity_poly.type
_entity_poly.pdbx_seq_one_letter_code
_entity_poly.pdbx_strand_id
1 'polypeptide(L)'
;QIPFFAKEAGVEISEGVFAATDFWWTLEDKYPLAKMFVEAFQKKFGYRPEWGAENAYVSFAHWARMVTEAGTFYPPDVIKQWEKGEVIPSLLGDFAYRPEDHQYLHPVVIVRGKAKKDMKNPEDFWEVIEVVDGAKVIQPANAFGCKLGDYT
;
A
#
# COMPACT_ATOMS: atom_id res chain seq x y z
N GLN A 1 9.09 -6.37 1.45
CA GLN A 1 10.14 -7.35 1.04
C GLN A 1 9.91 -8.74 1.64
N ILE A 2 9.23 -8.86 2.78
CA ILE A 2 9.04 -10.14 3.50
C ILE A 2 8.22 -11.18 2.69
N PRO A 3 7.11 -10.86 2.02
CA PRO A 3 6.33 -11.86 1.28
C PRO A 3 7.11 -12.55 0.17
N PHE A 4 7.86 -11.81 -0.62
CA PHE A 4 8.69 -12.36 -1.70
C PHE A 4 9.78 -13.29 -1.15
N PHE A 5 10.47 -12.86 -0.10
CA PHE A 5 11.50 -13.70 0.54
C PHE A 5 10.95 -14.96 1.19
N ALA A 6 9.74 -14.92 1.75
CA ALA A 6 9.10 -16.12 2.29
C ALA A 6 8.83 -17.17 1.21
N LYS A 7 8.44 -16.74 0.01
CA LYS A 7 8.23 -17.65 -1.13
C LYS A 7 9.55 -18.28 -1.62
N GLU A 8 10.60 -17.47 -1.74
CA GLU A 8 11.92 -17.92 -2.19
C GLU A 8 12.65 -18.81 -1.15
N ALA A 9 12.50 -18.48 0.13
CA ALA A 9 13.11 -19.25 1.22
C ALA A 9 12.36 -20.55 1.58
N GLY A 10 11.11 -20.67 1.11
CA GLY A 10 10.19 -21.75 1.48
C GLY A 10 9.20 -21.31 2.54
N VAL A 11 7.92 -21.59 2.29
CA VAL A 11 6.82 -21.13 3.16
C VAL A 11 6.90 -21.69 4.58
N GLU A 12 7.56 -22.81 4.77
CA GLU A 12 7.77 -23.46 6.07
C GLU A 12 8.59 -22.57 7.05
N ILE A 13 9.48 -21.73 6.52
CA ILE A 13 10.30 -20.81 7.35
C ILE A 13 9.45 -19.68 7.93
N SER A 14 8.39 -19.29 7.24
CA SER A 14 7.51 -18.22 7.67
C SER A 14 6.30 -18.68 8.49
N GLU A 15 6.10 -19.99 8.67
CA GLU A 15 4.97 -20.53 9.44
C GLU A 15 4.92 -19.94 10.87
N GLY A 16 3.79 -19.32 11.21
CA GLY A 16 3.57 -18.69 12.52
C GLY A 16 4.27 -17.35 12.71
N VAL A 17 5.14 -16.91 11.79
CA VAL A 17 5.83 -15.61 11.89
C VAL A 17 4.86 -14.48 11.60
N PHE A 18 4.85 -13.46 12.46
CA PHE A 18 4.13 -12.22 12.23
C PHE A 18 4.98 -11.24 11.42
N ALA A 19 4.34 -10.55 10.49
CA ALA A 19 4.97 -9.52 9.68
C ALA A 19 3.99 -8.36 9.42
N ALA A 20 4.54 -7.20 9.03
CA ALA A 20 3.78 -6.07 8.53
C ALA A 20 4.05 -5.90 7.03
N THR A 21 3.00 -5.59 6.27
CA THR A 21 3.08 -5.31 4.84
C THR A 21 2.06 -4.24 4.47
N ASP A 22 2.23 -3.61 3.32
CA ASP A 22 1.29 -2.58 2.85
C ASP A 22 0.05 -3.20 2.21
N PHE A 23 0.20 -4.38 1.59
CA PHE A 23 -0.88 -5.06 0.89
C PHE A 23 -0.71 -6.58 0.88
N TRP A 24 -1.84 -7.29 0.94
CA TRP A 24 -1.92 -8.71 0.64
C TRP A 24 -3.17 -9.00 -0.20
N TRP A 25 -3.03 -9.80 -1.26
CA TRP A 25 -4.06 -10.00 -2.27
C TRP A 25 -5.40 -10.53 -1.73
N THR A 26 -5.42 -11.29 -0.63
CA THR A 26 -6.68 -11.78 -0.03
C THR A 26 -7.58 -10.67 0.51
N LEU A 27 -7.09 -9.43 0.60
CA LEU A 27 -7.89 -8.26 0.91
C LEU A 27 -8.89 -7.91 -0.19
N GLU A 28 -8.79 -8.54 -1.38
CA GLU A 28 -9.79 -8.45 -2.45
C GLU A 28 -11.21 -8.82 -1.98
N ASP A 29 -11.33 -9.72 -0.99
CA ASP A 29 -12.63 -10.12 -0.45
C ASP A 29 -13.32 -9.00 0.36
N LYS A 30 -12.56 -8.03 0.85
CA LYS A 30 -13.04 -6.96 1.73
C LYS A 30 -13.14 -5.61 1.04
N TYR A 31 -12.27 -5.32 0.09
CA TYR A 31 -12.14 -4.01 -0.55
C TYR A 31 -12.42 -4.10 -2.06
N PRO A 32 -13.48 -3.44 -2.56
CA PRO A 32 -13.86 -3.54 -3.98
C PRO A 32 -12.77 -3.07 -4.95
N LEU A 33 -12.03 -2.00 -4.61
CA LEU A 33 -10.92 -1.51 -5.45
C LEU A 33 -9.74 -2.48 -5.43
N ALA A 34 -9.45 -3.13 -4.29
CA ALA A 34 -8.44 -4.19 -4.23
C ALA A 34 -8.83 -5.37 -5.12
N LYS A 35 -10.11 -5.78 -5.12
CA LYS A 35 -10.60 -6.84 -6.01
C LYS A 35 -10.36 -6.51 -7.47
N MET A 36 -10.77 -5.33 -7.91
CA MET A 36 -10.55 -4.89 -9.30
C MET A 36 -9.06 -4.91 -9.68
N PHE A 37 -8.19 -4.44 -8.79
CA PHE A 37 -6.75 -4.44 -9.00
C PHE A 37 -6.18 -5.85 -9.08
N VAL A 38 -6.51 -6.74 -8.13
CA VAL A 38 -6.02 -8.13 -8.09
C VAL A 38 -6.44 -8.89 -9.34
N GLU A 39 -7.73 -8.80 -9.74
CA GLU A 39 -8.25 -9.45 -10.93
C GLU A 39 -7.54 -8.96 -12.21
N ALA A 40 -7.38 -7.63 -12.35
CA ALA A 40 -6.70 -7.04 -13.51
C ALA A 40 -5.22 -7.43 -13.57
N PHE A 41 -4.53 -7.41 -12.43
CA PHE A 41 -3.13 -7.79 -12.32
C PHE A 41 -2.93 -9.27 -12.65
N GLN A 42 -3.73 -10.16 -12.05
CA GLN A 42 -3.65 -11.60 -12.30
C GLN A 42 -3.94 -11.94 -13.76
N LYS A 43 -4.93 -11.29 -14.37
CA LYS A 43 -5.24 -11.45 -15.80
C LYS A 43 -4.06 -11.08 -16.68
N LYS A 44 -3.31 -10.03 -16.31
CA LYS A 44 -2.19 -9.52 -17.12
C LYS A 44 -0.89 -10.30 -16.92
N PHE A 45 -0.59 -10.70 -15.69
CA PHE A 45 0.72 -11.24 -15.31
C PHE A 45 0.71 -12.73 -14.96
N GLY A 46 -0.47 -13.34 -14.74
CA GLY A 46 -0.60 -14.78 -14.44
C GLY A 46 -0.36 -15.16 -12.99
N TYR A 47 -0.11 -14.18 -12.11
CA TYR A 47 0.06 -14.38 -10.65
C TYR A 47 -0.58 -13.23 -9.88
N ARG A 48 -0.75 -13.39 -8.56
CA ARG A 48 -1.38 -12.39 -7.71
C ARG A 48 -0.40 -11.30 -7.27
N PRO A 49 -0.88 -10.05 -7.15
CA PRO A 49 -0.04 -8.93 -6.71
C PRO A 49 0.26 -9.02 -5.22
N GLU A 50 1.38 -8.46 -4.84
CA GLU A 50 1.77 -8.19 -3.47
C GLU A 50 2.09 -6.69 -3.30
N TRP A 51 2.54 -6.28 -2.12
CA TRP A 51 2.76 -4.90 -1.73
C TRP A 51 3.55 -4.05 -2.76
N GLY A 52 4.57 -4.62 -3.41
CA GLY A 52 5.37 -3.88 -4.40
C GLY A 52 4.58 -3.48 -5.64
N ALA A 53 3.69 -4.36 -6.12
CA ALA A 53 2.79 -4.07 -7.23
C ALA A 53 1.69 -3.08 -6.82
N GLU A 54 1.17 -3.21 -5.61
CA GLU A 54 0.20 -2.29 -5.03
C GLU A 54 0.78 -0.88 -4.90
N ASN A 55 1.92 -0.74 -4.24
CA ASN A 55 2.58 0.56 -4.05
C ASN A 55 2.89 1.25 -5.38
N ALA A 56 3.38 0.51 -6.38
CA ALA A 56 3.61 1.06 -7.71
C ALA A 56 2.31 1.57 -8.35
N TYR A 57 1.25 0.75 -8.34
CA TYR A 57 -0.04 1.12 -8.90
C TYR A 57 -0.61 2.38 -8.24
N VAL A 58 -0.68 2.38 -6.92
CA VAL A 58 -1.23 3.48 -6.12
C VAL A 58 -0.43 4.77 -6.35
N SER A 59 0.90 4.71 -6.27
CA SER A 59 1.76 5.88 -6.45
C SER A 59 1.57 6.52 -7.84
N PHE A 60 1.53 5.71 -8.89
CA PHE A 60 1.31 6.23 -10.25
C PHE A 60 -0.10 6.75 -10.47
N ALA A 61 -1.13 6.07 -9.95
CA ALA A 61 -2.52 6.51 -10.08
C ALA A 61 -2.74 7.86 -9.37
N HIS A 62 -2.18 8.01 -8.19
CA HIS A 62 -2.29 9.26 -7.42
C HIS A 62 -1.49 10.39 -8.07
N TRP A 63 -0.27 10.11 -8.51
CA TRP A 63 0.52 11.10 -9.25
C TRP A 63 -0.21 11.59 -10.51
N ALA A 64 -0.77 10.67 -11.31
CA ALA A 64 -1.53 11.01 -12.50
C ALA A 64 -2.75 11.90 -12.18
N ARG A 65 -3.45 11.62 -11.07
CA ARG A 65 -4.54 12.46 -10.59
C ARG A 65 -4.04 13.86 -10.24
N MET A 66 -2.98 13.99 -9.44
CA MET A 66 -2.44 15.29 -9.04
C MET A 66 -1.95 16.12 -10.23
N VAL A 67 -1.29 15.49 -11.20
CA VAL A 67 -0.89 16.14 -12.47
C VAL A 67 -2.12 16.63 -13.24
N THR A 68 -3.18 15.83 -13.30
CA THR A 68 -4.42 16.20 -13.98
C THR A 68 -5.10 17.41 -13.31
N GLU A 69 -5.16 17.41 -11.98
CA GLU A 69 -5.76 18.49 -11.18
C GLU A 69 -4.89 19.77 -11.21
N ALA A 70 -3.57 19.62 -11.27
CA ALA A 70 -2.64 20.75 -11.45
C ALA A 70 -2.68 21.34 -12.87
N GLY A 71 -3.11 20.55 -13.86
CA GLY A 71 -3.07 20.92 -15.29
C GLY A 71 -1.65 21.05 -15.85
N THR A 72 -0.64 20.54 -15.16
CA THR A 72 0.78 20.66 -15.52
C THR A 72 1.60 19.51 -14.93
N PHE A 73 2.78 19.24 -15.54
CA PHE A 73 3.80 18.34 -14.99
C PHE A 73 4.84 19.09 -14.13
N TYR A 74 4.73 20.41 -13.96
CA TYR A 74 5.69 21.17 -13.17
C TYR A 74 5.61 20.76 -11.69
N PRO A 75 6.72 20.21 -11.12
CA PRO A 75 6.67 19.59 -9.81
C PRO A 75 6.13 20.46 -8.68
N PRO A 76 6.50 21.75 -8.55
CA PRO A 76 5.96 22.62 -7.51
C PRO A 76 4.43 22.74 -7.53
N ASP A 77 3.82 22.81 -8.70
CA ASP A 77 2.37 22.91 -8.82
C ASP A 77 1.68 21.58 -8.51
N VAL A 78 2.29 20.47 -8.88
CA VAL A 78 1.81 19.11 -8.52
C VAL A 78 1.90 18.90 -7.00
N ILE A 79 3.01 19.31 -6.36
CA ILE A 79 3.18 19.23 -4.91
C ILE A 79 2.10 20.03 -4.19
N LYS A 80 1.78 21.24 -4.65
CA LYS A 80 0.68 22.04 -4.10
C LYS A 80 -0.69 21.34 -4.13
N GLN A 81 -0.94 20.43 -5.10
CA GLN A 81 -2.15 19.60 -5.08
C GLN A 81 -2.10 18.56 -3.96
N TRP A 82 -0.95 17.89 -3.76
CA TRP A 82 -0.76 16.98 -2.65
C TRP A 82 -0.96 17.67 -1.29
N GLU A 83 -0.46 18.89 -1.13
CA GLU A 83 -0.55 19.69 0.10
C GLU A 83 -1.95 20.19 0.45
N LYS A 84 -2.93 20.01 -0.44
CA LYS A 84 -4.36 20.23 -0.08
C LYS A 84 -4.87 19.17 0.92
N GLY A 85 -4.17 18.06 1.08
CA GLY A 85 -4.57 16.98 2.00
C GLY A 85 -5.89 16.32 1.63
N GLU A 86 -6.25 16.31 0.35
CA GLU A 86 -7.49 15.70 -0.10
C GLU A 86 -7.52 14.19 0.16
N VAL A 87 -8.67 13.71 0.61
CA VAL A 87 -8.92 12.28 0.77
C VAL A 87 -9.18 11.65 -0.58
N ILE A 88 -8.47 10.58 -0.89
CA ILE A 88 -8.50 9.89 -2.18
C ILE A 88 -8.86 8.42 -1.95
N PRO A 89 -9.84 7.85 -2.69
CA PRO A 89 -10.12 6.42 -2.67
C PRO A 89 -8.89 5.61 -3.12
N SER A 90 -8.52 4.60 -2.34
CA SER A 90 -7.41 3.71 -2.64
C SER A 90 -7.80 2.24 -2.45
N LEU A 91 -6.85 1.31 -2.66
CA LEU A 91 -7.13 -0.12 -2.65
C LEU A 91 -7.58 -0.64 -1.28
N LEU A 92 -7.12 -0.04 -0.19
CA LEU A 92 -7.47 -0.43 1.19
C LEU A 92 -8.35 0.60 1.90
N GLY A 93 -9.18 1.31 1.16
CA GLY A 93 -10.03 2.39 1.65
C GLY A 93 -9.49 3.77 1.30
N ASP A 94 -10.04 4.78 1.96
CA ASP A 94 -9.63 6.14 1.72
C ASP A 94 -8.30 6.47 2.37
N PHE A 95 -7.51 7.32 1.74
CA PHE A 95 -6.23 7.78 2.27
C PHE A 95 -6.02 9.26 1.99
N ALA A 96 -5.01 9.84 2.64
CA ALA A 96 -4.52 11.18 2.34
C ALA A 96 -3.00 11.25 2.47
N TYR A 97 -2.39 12.22 1.79
CA TYR A 97 -1.04 12.67 2.14
C TYR A 97 -1.14 13.77 3.18
N ARG A 98 -0.32 13.67 4.22
CA ARG A 98 -0.23 14.71 5.24
C ARG A 98 0.56 15.90 4.70
N PRO A 99 -0.04 17.13 4.66
CA PRO A 99 0.60 18.27 4.03
C PRO A 99 1.92 18.69 4.68
N GLU A 100 2.06 18.50 5.99
CA GLU A 100 3.17 19.01 6.79
C GLU A 100 4.50 18.31 6.52
N ASP A 101 4.47 17.08 6.00
CA ASP A 101 5.68 16.28 5.77
C ASP A 101 5.57 15.33 4.58
N HIS A 102 4.50 15.43 3.80
CA HIS A 102 4.17 14.59 2.64
C HIS A 102 4.06 13.10 2.98
N GLN A 103 3.82 12.76 4.24
CA GLN A 103 3.66 11.37 4.65
C GLN A 103 2.35 10.79 4.11
N TYR A 104 2.45 9.65 3.46
CA TYR A 104 1.31 8.85 3.05
C TYR A 104 0.68 8.14 4.24
N LEU A 105 -0.58 8.44 4.54
CA LEU A 105 -1.34 7.85 5.65
C LEU A 105 -1.97 6.52 5.21
N HIS A 106 -1.14 5.53 4.99
CA HIS A 106 -1.52 4.22 4.48
C HIS A 106 -1.81 3.24 5.63
N PRO A 107 -2.86 2.40 5.53
CA PRO A 107 -3.07 1.30 6.48
C PRO A 107 -1.92 0.31 6.49
N VAL A 108 -1.61 -0.25 7.64
CA VAL A 108 -0.61 -1.32 7.79
C VAL A 108 -1.34 -2.65 7.96
N VAL A 109 -0.99 -3.62 7.13
CA VAL A 109 -1.56 -4.97 7.15
C VAL A 109 -0.67 -5.87 7.99
N ILE A 110 -1.20 -6.36 9.11
CA ILE A 110 -0.53 -7.37 9.92
C ILE A 110 -0.89 -8.75 9.37
N VAL A 111 0.11 -9.52 9.05
CA VAL A 111 -0.03 -10.86 8.50
C VAL A 111 0.69 -11.89 9.37
N ARG A 112 0.27 -13.15 9.25
CA ARG A 112 0.91 -14.31 9.86
C ARG A 112 1.14 -15.40 8.81
N GLY A 113 2.31 -16.00 8.79
CA GLY A 113 2.64 -17.13 7.92
C GLY A 113 1.73 -18.32 8.19
N LYS A 114 1.12 -18.85 7.13
CA LYS A 114 0.27 -20.06 7.18
C LYS A 114 1.12 -21.33 7.20
N ALA A 115 0.63 -22.34 7.88
CA ALA A 115 1.12 -23.70 7.64
C ALA A 115 0.77 -24.15 6.21
N LYS A 116 1.65 -24.91 5.58
CA LYS A 116 1.46 -25.38 4.20
C LYS A 116 0.11 -26.11 3.98
N LYS A 117 -0.37 -26.85 4.99
CA LYS A 117 -1.65 -27.56 4.96
C LYS A 117 -2.86 -26.63 4.94
N ASP A 118 -2.72 -25.39 5.38
CA ASP A 118 -3.80 -24.40 5.50
C ASP A 118 -3.84 -23.44 4.29
N MET A 119 -2.90 -23.57 3.37
CA MET A 119 -2.84 -22.78 2.14
C MET A 119 -3.84 -23.32 1.11
N LYS A 120 -4.68 -22.45 0.55
CA LYS A 120 -5.65 -22.79 -0.50
C LYS A 120 -4.99 -22.99 -1.88
N ASN A 121 -3.85 -22.36 -2.09
CA ASN A 121 -3.03 -22.44 -3.31
C ASN A 121 -1.60 -22.00 -2.99
N PRO A 122 -0.60 -22.17 -3.89
CA PRO A 122 0.80 -21.85 -3.63
C PRO A 122 1.10 -20.38 -3.33
N GLU A 123 0.16 -19.46 -3.62
CA GLU A 123 0.30 -18.03 -3.37
C GLU A 123 -0.39 -17.59 -2.07
N ASP A 124 -1.08 -18.49 -1.35
CA ASP A 124 -1.86 -18.20 -0.14
C ASP A 124 -1.06 -18.48 1.15
N PHE A 125 0.16 -17.97 1.23
CA PHE A 125 1.08 -18.26 2.34
C PHE A 125 0.99 -17.28 3.51
N TRP A 126 0.20 -16.20 3.41
CA TRP A 126 -0.07 -15.29 4.51
C TRP A 126 -1.55 -15.24 4.86
N GLU A 127 -1.83 -15.22 6.16
CA GLU A 127 -3.14 -14.90 6.74
C GLU A 127 -3.14 -13.43 7.17
N VAL A 128 -4.12 -12.66 6.73
CA VAL A 128 -4.34 -11.30 7.23
C VAL A 128 -4.96 -11.38 8.62
N ILE A 129 -4.26 -10.86 9.61
CA ILE A 129 -4.71 -10.82 11.01
C ILE A 129 -5.46 -9.53 11.28
N GLU A 130 -4.91 -8.39 10.82
CA GLU A 130 -5.50 -7.08 11.06
C GLU A 130 -5.06 -6.10 9.97
N VAL A 131 -5.94 -5.14 9.68
CA VAL A 131 -5.61 -3.94 8.90
C VAL A 131 -5.68 -2.77 9.86
N VAL A 132 -4.52 -2.24 10.24
CA VAL A 132 -4.37 -1.15 11.19
C VAL A 132 -4.43 0.18 10.45
N ASP A 133 -5.26 1.10 10.94
CA ASP A 133 -5.35 2.46 10.39
C ASP A 133 -3.97 3.15 10.44
N GLY A 134 -3.54 3.69 9.30
CA GLY A 134 -2.26 4.38 9.17
C GLY A 134 -2.09 5.54 10.15
N ALA A 135 -3.17 6.27 10.43
CA ALA A 135 -3.15 7.37 11.39
C ALA A 135 -2.79 6.95 12.82
N LYS A 136 -2.97 5.67 13.16
CA LYS A 136 -2.62 5.13 14.50
C LYS A 136 -1.17 4.73 14.65
N VAL A 137 -0.48 4.49 13.55
CA VAL A 137 0.90 3.94 13.55
C VAL A 137 1.95 4.93 13.04
N ILE A 138 1.51 6.04 12.47
CA ILE A 138 2.40 7.05 11.95
C ILE A 138 2.93 7.96 13.05
N GLN A 139 4.17 8.38 12.91
CA GLN A 139 4.78 9.39 13.79
C GLN A 139 4.12 10.77 13.60
N PRO A 140 4.10 11.63 14.63
CA PRO A 140 3.70 13.03 14.47
C PRO A 140 4.53 13.74 13.39
N ALA A 141 3.94 14.68 12.66
CA ALA A 141 4.59 15.38 11.55
C ALA A 141 5.93 16.04 11.92
N ASN A 142 6.07 16.50 13.16
CA ASN A 142 7.28 17.17 13.66
C ASN A 142 8.23 16.24 14.44
N ALA A 143 7.99 14.92 14.47
CA ALA A 143 8.76 13.98 15.28
C ALA A 143 10.27 14.02 15.02
N PHE A 144 10.66 14.30 13.77
CA PHE A 144 12.06 14.35 13.33
C PHE A 144 12.51 15.76 12.93
N GLY A 145 11.74 16.81 13.27
CA GLY A 145 12.08 18.20 12.96
C GLY A 145 12.06 18.51 11.46
N CYS A 146 11.33 17.74 10.66
CA CYS A 146 11.19 17.94 9.23
C CYS A 146 10.53 19.30 8.94
N LYS A 147 11.11 20.06 8.00
CA LYS A 147 10.54 21.31 7.51
C LYS A 147 10.54 21.26 6.00
N LEU A 148 9.36 21.36 5.40
CA LEU A 148 9.24 21.46 3.96
C LEU A 148 9.80 22.81 3.49
N GLY A 149 10.37 22.82 2.29
CA GLY A 149 10.85 24.03 1.63
C GLY A 149 9.73 24.83 0.98
N ASP A 150 10.10 26.01 0.46
CA ASP A 150 9.26 26.76 -0.46
C ASP A 150 9.51 26.23 -1.88
N TYR A 151 8.46 25.81 -2.57
CA TYR A 151 8.51 25.23 -3.94
C TYR A 151 8.24 26.29 -5.02
N THR A 152 8.58 27.55 -4.78
CA THR A 152 8.46 28.64 -5.77
C THR A 152 9.64 28.71 -6.72
#